data_15bf465ea77bfc0a56f459d751f45a14
#
_entry.id   15bf465ea77bfc0a56f459d751f45a14
#
_cell.length_a   1.000
_cell.length_b   1.000
_cell.length_c   1.000
_cell.angle_alpha   90.00
_cell.angle_beta   90.00
_cell.angle_gamma   90.00
#
_symmetry.space_group_name_H-M   'P 1'
#
loop_
_entity.id
_entity.type
_entity.pdbx_description
1 polymer ?
#
loop_
_entity_poly.entity_id
_entity_poly.type
_entity_poly.pdbx_seq_one_letter_code
_entity_poly.pdbx_strand_id
1 'polypeptide(L)'
;DKVAIGEGVSYGLELLLQKKVGKISGWIGYTLSKTERRFDEINFGEWFPYKYDRRHDVSFALTHEWKENKDFSVVWVYGTGNAVSLPTQRYEGLAINNFGSTWRSELQYYESRNNFRNRDYHRLDVSFSWWKTKKWGERKWTLGIYNVYNRMNPFFMDIGYDQQSNKKVKQYSLFPIIPSFSYGFKF
;
A
#
# COMPACT_ATOMS: atom_id res chain seq x y z
N ASP A 1 0.59 13.21 29.92
CA ASP A 1 1.15 12.46 28.77
C ASP A 1 2.51 13.07 28.41
N LYS A 2 3.57 12.24 28.38
CA LYS A 2 4.88 12.67 27.91
C LYS A 2 4.90 12.58 26.39
N VAL A 3 5.28 13.65 25.72
CA VAL A 3 5.52 13.68 24.27
C VAL A 3 7.00 13.40 24.04
N ALA A 4 7.31 12.32 23.31
CA ALA A 4 8.67 12.06 22.88
C ALA A 4 9.02 12.99 21.71
N ILE A 5 10.16 13.66 21.81
CA ILE A 5 10.73 14.51 20.75
C ILE A 5 11.83 13.72 20.07
N GLY A 6 11.83 13.70 18.74
CA GLY A 6 12.81 12.95 17.97
C GLY A 6 13.22 13.68 16.71
N GLU A 7 14.15 13.06 16.00
CA GLU A 7 14.69 13.53 14.72
C GLU A 7 14.14 12.69 13.57
N GLY A 8 14.06 13.27 12.39
CA GLY A 8 13.69 12.57 11.17
C GLY A 8 14.51 13.06 9.99
N VAL A 9 14.90 12.14 9.12
CA VAL A 9 15.56 12.43 7.86
C VAL A 9 14.81 11.76 6.72
N SER A 10 14.60 12.51 5.63
CA SER A 10 14.01 11.99 4.40
C SER A 10 14.72 12.59 3.19
N TYR A 11 15.11 11.74 2.25
CA TYR A 11 15.74 12.16 1.00
C TYR A 11 15.42 11.17 -0.12
N GLY A 12 15.55 11.64 -1.36
CA GLY A 12 15.22 10.80 -2.51
C GLY A 12 15.47 11.49 -3.84
N LEU A 13 15.20 10.72 -4.89
CA LEU A 13 15.21 11.15 -6.29
C LEU A 13 13.86 10.84 -6.90
N GLU A 14 13.26 11.81 -7.56
CA GLU A 14 11.99 11.66 -8.26
C GLU A 14 12.17 11.95 -9.75
N LEU A 15 11.64 11.06 -10.58
CA LEU A 15 11.65 11.17 -12.04
C LEU A 15 10.20 11.11 -12.54
N LEU A 16 9.83 12.05 -13.39
CA LEU A 16 8.52 12.08 -14.05
C LEU A 16 8.69 12.25 -15.56
N LEU A 17 8.17 11.30 -16.32
CA LEU A 17 8.04 11.39 -17.77
C LEU A 17 6.55 11.52 -18.11
N GLN A 18 6.18 12.58 -18.85
CA GLN A 18 4.80 12.82 -19.23
C GLN A 18 4.69 13.06 -20.73
N LYS A 19 3.69 12.44 -21.35
CA LYS A 19 3.31 12.67 -22.75
C LYS A 19 1.84 13.09 -22.81
N LYS A 20 1.55 14.29 -23.32
CA LYS A 20 0.19 14.88 -23.33
C LYS A 20 -0.52 14.80 -24.66
N VAL A 21 0.19 14.52 -25.75
CA VAL A 21 -0.35 14.61 -27.13
C VAL A 21 -0.12 13.31 -27.92
N GLY A 22 -1.01 13.07 -28.89
CA GLY A 22 -0.98 11.91 -29.75
C GLY A 22 -1.90 10.79 -29.26
N LYS A 23 -1.96 9.69 -30.02
CA LYS A 23 -2.86 8.57 -29.73
C LYS A 23 -2.55 7.85 -28.41
N ILE A 24 -1.34 7.99 -27.90
CA ILE A 24 -0.94 7.51 -26.57
C ILE A 24 -0.54 8.70 -25.74
N SER A 25 -1.22 8.90 -24.63
CA SER A 25 -0.93 9.93 -23.62
C SER A 25 -0.82 9.29 -22.24
N GLY A 26 -0.17 9.99 -21.31
CA GLY A 26 -0.02 9.52 -19.94
C GLY A 26 1.28 9.95 -19.31
N TRP A 27 1.64 9.26 -18.23
CA TRP A 27 2.84 9.56 -17.45
C TRP A 27 3.40 8.30 -16.80
N ILE A 28 4.70 8.35 -16.50
CA ILE A 28 5.44 7.36 -15.72
C ILE A 28 6.21 8.13 -14.66
N GLY A 29 6.00 7.76 -13.41
CA GLY A 29 6.72 8.30 -12.26
C GLY A 29 7.55 7.22 -11.58
N TYR A 30 8.74 7.61 -11.14
CA TYR A 30 9.61 6.78 -10.31
C TYR A 30 10.18 7.59 -9.17
N THR A 31 10.09 7.05 -7.96
CA THR A 31 10.69 7.62 -6.76
C THR A 31 11.63 6.61 -6.12
N LEU A 32 12.86 7.04 -5.87
CA LEU A 32 13.82 6.37 -4.99
C LEU A 32 13.94 7.19 -3.73
N SER A 33 13.56 6.66 -2.56
CA SER A 33 13.59 7.43 -1.33
C SER A 33 14.05 6.63 -0.12
N LYS A 34 14.46 7.34 0.92
CA LYS A 34 14.75 6.82 2.26
C LYS A 34 14.21 7.76 3.31
N THR A 35 13.46 7.21 4.27
CA THR A 35 12.94 7.97 5.40
C THR A 35 13.19 7.21 6.70
N GLU A 36 13.89 7.84 7.63
CA GLU A 36 14.25 7.26 8.94
C GLU A 36 13.90 8.23 10.06
N ARG A 37 13.77 7.70 11.26
CA ARG A 37 13.52 8.45 12.49
C ARG A 37 14.39 7.93 13.60
N ARG A 38 14.67 8.82 14.58
CA ARG A 38 15.40 8.53 15.80
C ARG A 38 14.73 9.22 16.98
N PHE A 39 14.58 8.52 18.10
CA PHE A 39 14.09 9.03 19.38
C PHE A 39 14.91 8.41 20.49
N ASP A 40 15.31 9.19 21.46
CA ASP A 40 16.14 8.70 22.55
C ASP A 40 15.46 7.58 23.36
N GLU A 41 14.13 7.65 23.52
CA GLU A 41 13.35 6.68 24.29
C GLU A 41 12.91 5.45 23.46
N ILE A 42 13.20 5.42 22.16
CA ILE A 42 12.78 4.35 21.24
C ILE A 42 14.00 3.77 20.54
N ASN A 43 14.10 2.43 20.44
CA ASN A 43 15.22 1.73 19.79
C ASN A 43 16.59 2.10 20.36
N PHE A 44 16.66 2.40 21.65
CA PHE A 44 17.92 2.79 22.32
C PHE A 44 18.60 3.99 21.65
N GLY A 45 17.85 4.92 21.07
CA GLY A 45 18.38 6.06 20.33
C GLY A 45 18.91 5.76 18.94
N GLU A 46 18.73 4.55 18.43
CA GLU A 46 19.15 4.15 17.09
C GLU A 46 18.16 4.57 16.01
N TRP A 47 18.68 4.84 14.80
CA TRP A 47 17.85 5.14 13.63
C TRP A 47 17.03 3.91 13.19
N PHE A 48 15.78 4.12 12.88
CA PHE A 48 14.89 3.09 12.35
C PHE A 48 14.06 3.60 11.17
N PRO A 49 13.67 2.71 10.23
CA PRO A 49 12.83 3.10 9.08
C PRO A 49 11.49 3.68 9.54
N TYR A 50 11.07 4.75 8.89
CA TYR A 50 9.71 5.26 9.10
C TYR A 50 8.67 4.26 8.56
N LYS A 51 7.50 4.19 9.19
CA LYS A 51 6.42 3.26 8.81
C LYS A 51 6.07 3.31 7.32
N TYR A 52 6.14 4.48 6.70
CA TYR A 52 5.83 4.69 5.28
C TYR A 52 7.08 4.83 4.41
N ASP A 53 8.23 4.43 4.91
CA ASP A 53 9.45 4.37 4.10
C ASP A 53 9.29 3.34 2.99
N ARG A 54 9.35 3.79 1.76
CA ARG A 54 9.39 2.98 0.55
C ARG A 54 10.65 3.28 -0.23
N ARG A 55 11.45 2.25 -0.47
CA ARG A 55 12.72 2.43 -1.20
C ARG A 55 12.46 2.76 -2.66
N HIS A 56 11.55 2.05 -3.30
CA HIS A 56 11.16 2.23 -4.68
C HIS A 56 9.65 2.38 -4.76
N ASP A 57 9.22 3.40 -5.48
CA ASP A 57 7.82 3.59 -5.87
C ASP A 57 7.79 3.88 -7.37
N VAL A 58 7.03 3.09 -8.12
CA VAL A 58 6.85 3.24 -9.57
C VAL A 58 5.37 3.30 -9.85
N SER A 59 4.96 4.26 -10.64
CA SER A 59 3.59 4.31 -11.10
C SER A 59 3.52 4.81 -12.54
N PHE A 60 2.61 4.28 -13.31
CA PHE A 60 2.27 4.83 -14.61
C PHE A 60 0.77 4.79 -14.87
N ALA A 61 0.32 5.75 -15.64
CA ALA A 61 -1.03 5.80 -16.19
C ALA A 61 -0.92 6.14 -17.67
N LEU A 62 -1.39 5.24 -18.52
CA LEU A 62 -1.36 5.39 -19.97
C LEU A 62 -2.77 5.23 -20.54
N THR A 63 -3.11 6.10 -21.48
CA THR A 63 -4.36 6.03 -22.24
C THR A 63 -4.03 5.96 -23.72
N HIS A 64 -4.62 5.01 -24.40
CA HIS A 64 -4.53 4.84 -25.85
C HIS A 64 -5.89 5.13 -26.49
N GLU A 65 -5.93 6.19 -27.29
CA GLU A 65 -7.08 6.50 -28.13
C GLU A 65 -7.12 5.52 -29.34
N TRP A 66 -7.90 4.46 -29.21
CA TRP A 66 -8.02 3.46 -30.24
C TRP A 66 -8.81 3.97 -31.45
N LYS A 67 -9.87 4.74 -31.18
CA LYS A 67 -10.72 5.40 -32.18
C LYS A 67 -11.16 6.76 -31.60
N GLU A 68 -11.70 7.66 -32.46
CA GLU A 68 -12.18 8.98 -32.04
C GLU A 68 -13.13 9.00 -30.84
N ASN A 69 -13.81 7.87 -30.58
CA ASN A 69 -14.77 7.75 -29.48
C ASN A 69 -14.52 6.55 -28.58
N LYS A 70 -13.31 6.02 -28.54
CA LYS A 70 -12.93 4.87 -27.73
C LYS A 70 -11.52 5.01 -27.22
N ASP A 71 -11.36 4.82 -25.94
CA ASP A 71 -10.05 4.75 -25.31
C ASP A 71 -9.88 3.46 -24.49
N PHE A 72 -8.62 3.05 -24.35
CA PHE A 72 -8.18 2.02 -23.45
C PHE A 72 -7.14 2.62 -22.51
N SER A 73 -7.34 2.47 -21.20
CA SER A 73 -6.42 2.99 -20.20
C SER A 73 -5.88 1.88 -19.32
N VAL A 74 -4.62 2.04 -18.96
CA VAL A 74 -3.88 1.14 -18.06
C VAL A 74 -3.25 1.96 -16.97
N VAL A 75 -3.41 1.52 -15.74
CA VAL A 75 -2.71 2.08 -14.57
C VAL A 75 -1.98 0.94 -13.88
N TRP A 76 -0.70 1.14 -13.62
CA TRP A 76 0.08 0.21 -12.82
C TRP A 76 0.83 0.95 -11.73
N VAL A 77 0.85 0.35 -10.57
CA VAL A 77 1.57 0.86 -9.42
C VAL A 77 2.40 -0.25 -8.80
N TYR A 78 3.59 0.11 -8.36
CA TYR A 78 4.50 -0.73 -7.60
C TYR A 78 5.10 0.09 -6.47
N GLY A 79 5.23 -0.50 -5.30
CA GLY A 79 5.97 0.08 -4.19
C GLY A 79 6.59 -1.01 -3.33
N THR A 80 7.83 -0.81 -2.92
CA THR A 80 8.46 -1.68 -1.92
C THR A 80 7.65 -1.67 -0.63
N GLY A 81 7.65 -2.79 0.07
CA GLY A 81 6.84 -2.97 1.27
C GLY A 81 7.12 -1.94 2.36
N ASN A 82 6.08 -1.50 3.04
CA ASN A 82 6.18 -0.62 4.20
C ASN A 82 6.89 -1.31 5.35
N ALA A 83 7.59 -0.53 6.18
CA ALA A 83 8.20 -1.00 7.42
C ALA A 83 7.11 -1.18 8.51
N VAL A 84 7.15 -2.30 9.21
CA VAL A 84 6.21 -2.64 10.28
C VAL A 84 6.96 -3.20 11.49
N SER A 85 6.39 -3.02 12.68
CA SER A 85 6.90 -3.67 13.87
C SER A 85 6.24 -5.02 14.04
N LEU A 86 7.03 -6.10 14.00
CA LEU A 86 6.57 -7.44 14.33
C LEU A 86 7.28 -7.93 15.59
N PRO A 87 6.56 -8.55 16.55
CA PRO A 87 7.19 -9.11 17.73
C PRO A 87 8.10 -10.27 17.33
N THR A 88 9.34 -10.25 17.81
CA THR A 88 10.30 -11.34 17.59
C THR A 88 10.07 -12.49 18.54
N GLN A 89 9.53 -12.21 19.74
CA GLN A 89 9.24 -13.20 20.76
C GLN A 89 7.91 -12.89 21.44
N ARG A 90 7.27 -13.94 21.94
CA ARG A 90 6.06 -13.87 22.76
C ARG A 90 6.23 -14.76 23.96
N TYR A 91 5.90 -14.25 25.12
CA TYR A 91 6.00 -14.95 26.40
C TYR A 91 4.62 -15.06 27.03
N GLU A 92 4.30 -16.22 27.59
CA GLU A 92 3.15 -16.33 28.48
C GLU A 92 3.52 -15.67 29.81
N GLY A 93 2.75 -14.70 30.22
CA GLY A 93 2.85 -14.03 31.50
C GLY A 93 1.60 -14.21 32.34
N LEU A 94 1.73 -14.08 33.64
CA LEU A 94 0.61 -13.97 34.56
C LEU A 94 0.36 -12.49 34.83
N ALA A 95 -0.80 -11.99 34.50
CA ALA A 95 -1.25 -10.68 34.90
C ALA A 95 -2.14 -10.81 36.15
N ILE A 96 -1.94 -9.92 37.13
CA ILE A 96 -2.70 -9.86 38.39
C ILE A 96 -3.51 -8.58 38.37
N ASN A 97 -4.81 -8.64 38.55
CA ASN A 97 -5.64 -7.47 38.73
C ASN A 97 -5.62 -6.97 40.20
N ASN A 98 -6.19 -5.80 40.45
CA ASN A 98 -6.27 -5.18 41.78
C ASN A 98 -7.09 -6.01 42.80
N PHE A 99 -7.77 -7.08 42.37
CA PHE A 99 -8.55 -7.98 43.19
C PHE A 99 -7.86 -9.34 43.41
N GLY A 100 -6.59 -9.48 43.02
CA GLY A 100 -5.81 -10.70 43.18
C GLY A 100 -6.14 -11.83 42.18
N SER A 101 -7.04 -11.60 41.23
CA SER A 101 -7.31 -12.58 40.18
C SER A 101 -6.16 -12.59 39.16
N THR A 102 -5.71 -13.79 38.79
CA THR A 102 -4.68 -14.01 37.81
C THR A 102 -5.29 -14.49 36.50
N TRP A 103 -4.81 -13.98 35.38
CA TRP A 103 -5.12 -14.50 34.06
C TRP A 103 -3.85 -14.62 33.22
N ARG A 104 -3.87 -15.52 32.26
CA ARG A 104 -2.79 -15.63 31.29
C ARG A 104 -2.80 -14.41 30.38
N SER A 105 -1.64 -13.77 30.26
CA SER A 105 -1.40 -12.62 29.40
C SER A 105 -0.28 -12.98 28.44
N GLU A 106 -0.41 -12.60 27.18
CA GLU A 106 0.64 -12.76 26.19
C GLU A 106 1.46 -11.46 26.13
N LEU A 107 2.73 -11.54 26.52
CA LEU A 107 3.68 -10.45 26.42
C LEU A 107 4.42 -10.58 25.08
N GLN A 108 4.44 -9.48 24.32
CA GLN A 108 5.11 -9.41 23.03
C GLN A 108 6.42 -8.64 23.17
N TYR A 109 7.51 -9.22 22.72
CA TYR A 109 8.81 -8.59 22.69
C TYR A 109 9.16 -8.15 21.27
N TYR A 110 9.53 -6.88 21.11
CA TYR A 110 9.96 -6.25 19.88
C TYR A 110 11.45 -5.91 20.01
N GLU A 111 12.28 -6.49 19.17
CA GLU A 111 13.72 -6.21 19.15
C GLU A 111 14.01 -4.76 18.75
N SER A 112 13.27 -4.26 17.75
CA SER A 112 13.32 -2.87 17.33
C SER A 112 12.01 -2.43 16.70
N ARG A 113 11.82 -1.13 16.57
CA ARG A 113 10.66 -0.54 15.89
C ARG A 113 10.83 -0.64 14.38
N ASN A 114 9.76 -1.04 13.68
CA ASN A 114 9.75 -1.18 12.22
C ASN A 114 10.84 -2.14 11.70
N ASN A 115 11.06 -3.22 12.43
CA ASN A 115 12.09 -4.23 12.21
C ASN A 115 11.83 -5.18 11.04
N PHE A 116 10.66 -5.09 10.44
CA PHE A 116 10.26 -5.96 9.34
C PHE A 116 9.70 -5.15 8.17
N ARG A 117 9.89 -5.66 6.93
CA ARG A 117 9.25 -5.07 5.74
C ARG A 117 8.16 -5.99 5.22
N ASN A 118 7.01 -5.39 4.93
CA ASN A 118 5.95 -6.07 4.21
C ASN A 118 6.43 -6.52 2.83
N ARG A 119 5.69 -7.44 2.22
CA ARG A 119 5.87 -7.76 0.80
C ARG A 119 5.57 -6.53 -0.06
N ASP A 120 6.22 -6.46 -1.21
CA ASP A 120 5.99 -5.40 -2.16
C ASP A 120 4.54 -5.35 -2.63
N TYR A 121 4.04 -4.15 -2.74
CA TYR A 121 2.72 -3.86 -3.28
C TYR A 121 2.83 -3.64 -4.79
N HIS A 122 1.99 -4.29 -5.59
CA HIS A 122 1.79 -3.88 -6.97
C HIS A 122 0.39 -4.26 -7.48
N ARG A 123 -0.12 -3.47 -8.41
CA ARG A 123 -1.45 -3.62 -8.95
C ARG A 123 -1.51 -3.12 -10.38
N LEU A 124 -2.26 -3.83 -11.20
CA LEU A 124 -2.60 -3.44 -12.56
C LEU A 124 -4.10 -3.23 -12.65
N ASP A 125 -4.51 -2.06 -13.13
CA ASP A 125 -5.88 -1.72 -13.42
C ASP A 125 -6.00 -1.44 -14.91
N VAL A 126 -7.10 -1.85 -15.52
CA VAL A 126 -7.40 -1.57 -16.92
C VAL A 126 -8.80 -1.02 -17.05
N SER A 127 -9.02 -0.15 -18.02
CA SER A 127 -10.37 0.31 -18.35
C SER A 127 -10.52 0.55 -19.84
N PHE A 128 -11.72 0.35 -20.29
CA PHE A 128 -12.14 0.65 -21.65
C PHE A 128 -13.32 1.60 -21.60
N SER A 129 -13.20 2.73 -22.28
CA SER A 129 -14.26 3.73 -22.40
C SER A 129 -14.70 3.88 -23.84
N TRP A 130 -15.99 4.13 -24.02
CA TRP A 130 -16.52 4.59 -25.30
C TRP A 130 -17.60 5.63 -25.05
N TRP A 131 -17.74 6.58 -25.98
CA TRP A 131 -18.74 7.62 -25.89
C TRP A 131 -19.45 7.87 -27.21
N LYS A 132 -20.61 8.46 -27.12
CA LYS A 132 -21.40 8.90 -28.25
C LYS A 132 -21.89 10.31 -28.02
N THR A 133 -21.52 11.20 -28.93
CA THR A 133 -22.03 12.57 -28.98
C THR A 133 -23.32 12.59 -29.77
N LYS A 134 -24.33 13.24 -29.23
CA LYS A 134 -25.62 13.51 -29.88
C LYS A 134 -25.90 15.01 -29.85
N LYS A 135 -26.91 15.47 -30.62
CA LYS A 135 -27.28 16.91 -30.68
C LYS A 135 -27.59 17.54 -29.33
N TRP A 136 -27.98 16.74 -28.32
CA TRP A 136 -28.41 17.17 -27.01
C TRP A 136 -27.46 16.76 -25.88
N GLY A 137 -26.30 16.20 -26.19
CA GLY A 137 -25.32 15.85 -25.17
C GLY A 137 -24.41 14.68 -25.53
N GLU A 138 -23.51 14.35 -24.61
CA GLU A 138 -22.57 13.25 -24.72
C GLU A 138 -22.88 12.18 -23.68
N ARG A 139 -22.80 10.92 -24.07
CA ARG A 139 -22.89 9.76 -23.20
C ARG A 139 -21.58 9.02 -23.22
N LYS A 140 -21.02 8.73 -22.05
CA LYS A 140 -19.79 7.95 -21.88
C LYS A 140 -20.07 6.72 -21.04
N TRP A 141 -19.58 5.57 -21.48
CA TRP A 141 -19.56 4.32 -20.74
C TRP A 141 -18.11 3.94 -20.49
N THR A 142 -17.84 3.43 -19.31
CA THR A 142 -16.51 2.92 -18.94
C THR A 142 -16.68 1.59 -18.25
N LEU A 143 -15.99 0.58 -18.75
CA LEU A 143 -15.80 -0.71 -18.10
C LEU A 143 -14.37 -0.76 -17.55
N GLY A 144 -14.21 -1.14 -16.30
CA GLY A 144 -12.90 -1.21 -15.65
C GLY A 144 -12.73 -2.51 -14.88
N ILE A 145 -11.51 -2.91 -14.72
CA ILE A 145 -11.09 -3.99 -13.82
C ILE A 145 -9.95 -3.49 -12.96
N TYR A 146 -10.19 -3.44 -11.67
CA TYR A 146 -9.19 -3.18 -10.66
C TYR A 146 -8.46 -4.47 -10.33
N ASN A 147 -7.14 -4.41 -10.18
CA ASN A 147 -6.29 -5.54 -9.80
C ASN A 147 -6.46 -6.76 -10.74
N VAL A 148 -6.21 -6.54 -12.03
CA VAL A 148 -6.47 -7.51 -13.12
C VAL A 148 -5.89 -8.90 -12.84
N TYR A 149 -4.69 -8.97 -12.27
CA TYR A 149 -4.04 -10.24 -11.97
C TYR A 149 -4.34 -10.77 -10.56
N ASN A 150 -5.37 -10.19 -9.89
CA ASN A 150 -5.88 -10.65 -8.60
C ASN A 150 -4.81 -10.84 -7.52
N ARG A 151 -3.82 -9.93 -7.46
CA ARG A 151 -2.77 -10.04 -6.45
C ARG A 151 -3.32 -9.76 -5.06
N MET A 152 -3.01 -10.62 -4.13
CA MET A 152 -3.29 -10.45 -2.71
C MET A 152 -2.24 -9.52 -2.11
N ASN A 153 -2.42 -8.22 -2.29
CA ASN A 153 -1.51 -7.20 -1.76
C ASN A 153 -1.59 -7.12 -0.23
N PRO A 154 -0.45 -6.93 0.47
CA PRO A 154 -0.43 -6.83 1.91
C PRO A 154 -1.13 -5.55 2.37
N PHE A 155 -2.14 -5.70 3.21
CA PHE A 155 -2.78 -4.61 3.93
C PHE A 155 -2.29 -4.55 5.38
N PHE A 156 -2.27 -5.70 6.04
CA PHE A 156 -1.91 -5.86 7.43
C PHE A 156 -1.22 -7.21 7.64
N MET A 157 -0.23 -7.25 8.52
CA MET A 157 0.47 -8.48 8.91
C MET A 157 0.35 -8.67 10.42
N ASP A 158 0.18 -9.92 10.83
CA ASP A 158 0.16 -10.31 12.23
C ASP A 158 0.86 -11.65 12.41
N ILE A 159 1.29 -11.93 13.62
CA ILE A 159 1.81 -13.24 13.98
C ILE A 159 0.68 -14.08 14.57
N GLY A 160 0.35 -15.14 13.90
CA GLY A 160 -0.60 -16.16 14.39
C GLY A 160 0.06 -17.51 14.55
N TYR A 161 -0.75 -18.50 14.91
CA TYR A 161 -0.36 -19.90 14.99
C TYR A 161 -1.07 -20.70 13.91
N ASP A 162 -0.42 -21.74 13.41
CA ASP A 162 -1.08 -22.75 12.58
C ASP A 162 -1.80 -23.81 13.44
N GLN A 163 -2.39 -24.80 12.78
CA GLN A 163 -3.11 -25.88 13.47
C GLN A 163 -2.17 -26.77 14.33
N GLN A 164 -0.87 -26.74 14.09
CA GLN A 164 0.15 -27.45 14.86
C GLN A 164 0.83 -26.56 15.90
N SER A 165 0.27 -25.38 16.21
CA SER A 165 0.84 -24.40 17.14
C SER A 165 2.19 -23.79 16.73
N ASN A 166 2.60 -23.92 15.46
CA ASN A 166 3.78 -23.24 14.97
C ASN A 166 3.49 -21.78 14.68
N LYS A 167 4.43 -20.91 15.02
CA LYS A 167 4.31 -19.48 14.71
C LYS A 167 4.34 -19.24 13.20
N LYS A 168 3.37 -18.50 12.69
CA LYS A 168 3.31 -18.08 11.29
C LYS A 168 2.97 -16.60 11.18
N VAL A 169 3.64 -15.90 10.26
CA VAL A 169 3.24 -14.56 9.85
C VAL A 169 2.03 -14.69 8.94
N LYS A 170 0.91 -14.13 9.36
CA LYS A 170 -0.34 -14.06 8.58
C LYS A 170 -0.42 -12.72 7.88
N GLN A 171 -0.62 -12.75 6.57
CA GLN A 171 -0.88 -11.57 5.77
C GLN A 171 -2.39 -11.46 5.52
N TYR A 172 -2.96 -10.33 5.85
CA TYR A 172 -4.31 -9.94 5.46
C TYR A 172 -4.24 -9.07 4.22
N SER A 173 -5.08 -9.38 3.25
CA SER A 173 -5.14 -8.67 1.98
C SER A 173 -6.55 -8.15 1.73
N LEU A 174 -6.65 -6.97 1.17
CA LEU A 174 -7.92 -6.35 0.77
C LEU A 174 -7.93 -6.17 -0.74
N PHE A 175 -9.15 -6.05 -1.28
CA PHE A 175 -9.39 -5.70 -2.67
C PHE A 175 -8.78 -6.69 -3.67
N PRO A 176 -9.43 -7.86 -3.84
CA PRO A 176 -9.14 -8.78 -4.93
C PRO A 176 -9.45 -8.13 -6.28
N ILE A 177 -9.59 -8.90 -7.34
CA ILE A 177 -10.10 -8.40 -8.61
C ILE A 177 -11.50 -7.80 -8.43
N ILE A 178 -11.70 -6.55 -8.89
CA ILE A 178 -12.98 -5.85 -8.79
C ILE A 178 -13.37 -5.30 -10.17
N PRO A 179 -14.40 -5.84 -10.81
CA PRO A 179 -14.96 -5.22 -12.00
C PRO A 179 -15.73 -3.95 -11.64
N SER A 180 -15.71 -2.96 -12.51
CA SER A 180 -16.43 -1.72 -12.36
C SER A 180 -17.11 -1.28 -13.64
N PHE A 181 -18.24 -0.62 -13.50
CA PHE A 181 -18.98 0.01 -14.59
C PHE A 181 -19.33 1.44 -14.22
N SER A 182 -19.08 2.37 -15.14
CA SER A 182 -19.46 3.76 -14.98
C SER A 182 -20.22 4.24 -16.21
N TYR A 183 -21.27 5.01 -15.97
CA TYR A 183 -22.03 5.71 -17.00
C TYR A 183 -22.01 7.22 -16.70
N GLY A 184 -21.48 7.98 -17.64
CA GLY A 184 -21.44 9.44 -17.60
C GLY A 184 -22.36 10.05 -18.65
N PHE A 185 -22.97 11.17 -18.30
CA PHE A 185 -23.83 11.94 -19.17
C PHE A 185 -23.53 13.43 -19.01
N LYS A 186 -23.38 14.12 -20.16
CA LYS A 186 -23.13 15.57 -20.22
C LYS A 186 -24.13 16.19 -21.19
N PHE A 187 -24.84 17.24 -20.75
CA PHE A 187 -25.74 18.08 -21.56
C PHE A 187 -24.95 19.11 -22.35
#